data_c576becfbdc21e7c05a984e44a8a66b5
#
_entry.id   c576becfbdc21e7c05a984e44a8a66b5
#
_cell.length_a   1.000
_cell.length_b   1.000
_cell.length_c   1.000
_cell.angle_alpha   90.00
_cell.angle_beta   90.00
_cell.angle_gamma   90.00
#
_symmetry.space_group_name_H-M   'P 1'
#
loop_
_entity.id
_entity.type
_entity.pdbx_description
1 polymer ?
#
loop_
_entity_poly.entity_id
_entity_poly.type
_entity_poly.pdbx_seq_one_letter_code
_entity_poly.pdbx_strand_id
1 'polypeptide(L)'
;KGLSLTAWGSVGLSQPEDTKEFDLTLAYETGGFHIGVTDYWFNSPNEKYFAYKAHETSHVFEANVGYDFGALALNWYTNFAGNDGVNKDGDRAYSSYVEATAPFKLGGCDWEASVGAVPFATSFYGEANGFAVTHVGVKATKDLKITDSFSVPVFAQVAANPSTEKAYLVVGFTLQP
;
A
#
# COMPACT_ATOMS: atom_id res chain seq x y z
N LYS A 1 -5.97 -13.91 -13.01
CA LYS A 1 -7.06 -14.72 -12.47
C LYS A 1 -6.48 -15.95 -11.77
N GLY A 2 -6.74 -16.08 -10.50
CA GLY A 2 -6.29 -17.20 -9.69
C GLY A 2 -5.57 -16.79 -8.42
N LEU A 3 -4.89 -17.74 -7.81
CA LEU A 3 -4.10 -17.58 -6.60
C LEU A 3 -2.71 -17.02 -6.94
N SER A 4 -2.23 -16.08 -6.15
CA SER A 4 -0.88 -15.52 -6.25
C SER A 4 -0.22 -15.44 -4.88
N LEU A 5 1.10 -15.58 -4.86
CA LEU A 5 1.95 -15.27 -3.72
C LEU A 5 2.97 -14.22 -4.16
N THR A 6 2.97 -13.07 -3.49
CA THR A 6 3.86 -11.96 -3.79
C THR A 6 4.78 -11.70 -2.61
N ALA A 7 6.06 -11.48 -2.87
CA ALA A 7 7.01 -10.96 -1.91
C ALA A 7 7.41 -9.55 -2.34
N TRP A 8 7.37 -8.61 -1.41
CA TRP A 8 7.79 -7.23 -1.63
C TRP A 8 8.79 -6.82 -0.55
N GLY A 9 9.69 -5.90 -0.87
CA GLY A 9 10.65 -5.41 0.09
C GLY A 9 11.08 -3.97 -0.21
N SER A 10 11.37 -3.22 0.85
CA SER A 10 11.85 -1.84 0.79
C SER A 10 13.03 -1.63 1.72
N VAL A 11 14.04 -0.90 1.24
CA VAL A 11 15.21 -0.51 2.01
C VAL A 11 15.59 0.93 1.67
N GLY A 12 15.99 1.70 2.67
CA GLY A 12 16.59 3.02 2.47
C GLY A 12 17.96 2.91 1.81
N LEU A 13 18.23 3.71 0.78
CA LEU A 13 19.52 3.71 0.07
C LEU A 13 20.53 4.67 0.69
N SER A 14 20.07 5.76 1.30
CA SER A 14 20.92 6.85 1.81
C SER A 14 20.89 7.03 3.32
N GLN A 15 19.89 6.49 3.98
CA GLN A 15 19.70 6.60 5.43
C GLN A 15 19.57 5.19 6.03
N PRO A 16 20.62 4.68 6.70
CA PRO A 16 20.60 3.34 7.29
C PRO A 16 19.50 3.12 8.35
N GLU A 17 19.04 4.23 8.95
CA GLU A 17 17.99 4.24 9.98
C GLU A 17 16.57 4.12 9.41
N ASP A 18 16.41 4.27 8.09
CA ASP A 18 15.09 4.13 7.45
C ASP A 18 14.50 2.75 7.75
N THR A 19 13.21 2.73 7.97
CA THR A 19 12.46 1.49 8.14
C THR A 19 12.68 0.58 6.95
N LYS A 20 13.06 -0.66 7.23
CA LYS A 20 13.12 -1.73 6.24
C LYS A 20 11.84 -2.53 6.36
N GLU A 21 11.28 -2.90 5.25
CA GLU A 21 10.01 -3.60 5.20
C GLU A 21 10.13 -4.83 4.30
N PHE A 22 9.49 -5.91 4.71
CA PHE A 22 9.38 -7.11 3.90
C PHE A 22 7.97 -7.69 4.09
N ASP A 23 7.26 -7.84 2.97
CA ASP A 23 5.86 -8.26 2.97
C ASP A 23 5.68 -9.55 2.18
N LEU A 24 4.79 -10.40 2.67
CA LEU A 24 4.30 -11.56 1.96
C LEU A 24 2.78 -11.46 1.81
N THR A 25 2.30 -11.44 0.57
CA THR A 25 0.88 -11.35 0.25
C THR A 25 0.41 -12.63 -0.44
N LEU A 26 -0.59 -13.29 0.13
CA LEU A 26 -1.36 -14.34 -0.52
C LEU A 26 -2.68 -13.72 -0.98
N ALA A 27 -2.97 -13.77 -2.28
CA ALA A 27 -4.17 -13.17 -2.85
C ALA A 27 -4.87 -14.11 -3.85
N TYR A 28 -6.17 -13.92 -4.00
CA TYR A 28 -6.98 -14.55 -5.03
C TYR A 28 -7.75 -13.48 -5.81
N GLU A 29 -7.72 -13.59 -7.14
CA GLU A 29 -8.35 -12.64 -8.04
C GLU A 29 -9.24 -13.34 -9.07
N THR A 30 -10.42 -12.81 -9.32
CA THR A 30 -11.32 -13.29 -10.37
C THR A 30 -12.37 -12.25 -10.77
N GLY A 31 -12.47 -11.94 -12.07
CA GLY A 31 -13.54 -11.11 -12.64
C GLY A 31 -13.66 -9.70 -12.02
N GLY A 32 -12.53 -9.06 -11.71
CA GLY A 32 -12.49 -7.76 -11.02
C GLY A 32 -12.48 -7.87 -9.50
N PHE A 33 -12.98 -8.96 -8.92
CA PHE A 33 -12.91 -9.21 -7.48
C PHE A 33 -11.51 -9.66 -7.06
N HIS A 34 -11.02 -9.16 -5.94
CA HIS A 34 -9.83 -9.69 -5.27
C HIS A 34 -10.05 -9.74 -3.75
N ILE A 35 -9.34 -10.69 -3.14
CA ILE A 35 -9.22 -10.83 -1.69
C ILE A 35 -7.82 -11.33 -1.37
N GLY A 36 -7.25 -10.87 -0.27
CA GLY A 36 -5.90 -11.27 0.13
C GLY A 36 -5.63 -11.12 1.60
N VAL A 37 -4.49 -11.66 2.00
CA VAL A 37 -3.89 -11.46 3.32
C VAL A 37 -2.42 -11.10 3.12
N THR A 38 -1.96 -10.07 3.81
CA THR A 38 -0.57 -9.63 3.81
C THR A 38 0.02 -9.74 5.21
N ASP A 39 1.20 -10.32 5.29
CA ASP A 39 2.08 -10.29 6.46
C ASP A 39 3.12 -9.19 6.21
N TYR A 40 3.00 -8.07 6.90
CA TYR A 40 3.96 -6.97 6.91
C TYR A 40 4.98 -7.19 8.01
N TRP A 41 6.25 -7.08 7.68
CA TRP A 41 7.32 -7.11 8.67
C TRP A 41 8.15 -5.83 8.59
N PHE A 42 8.11 -5.06 9.67
CA PHE A 42 8.90 -3.84 9.79
C PHE A 42 10.15 -4.13 10.64
N ASN A 43 11.33 -4.06 10.01
CA ASN A 43 12.58 -4.28 10.72
C ASN A 43 12.93 -3.05 11.56
N SER A 44 12.85 -3.20 12.88
CA SER A 44 13.53 -2.31 13.80
C SER A 44 14.78 -3.00 14.40
N PRO A 45 15.75 -2.23 14.92
CA PRO A 45 16.96 -2.81 15.52
C PRO A 45 16.58 -3.84 16.59
N ASN A 46 17.08 -5.06 16.46
CA ASN A 46 16.87 -6.23 17.32
C ASN A 46 15.61 -7.08 17.08
N GLU A 47 14.80 -6.79 16.05
CA GLU A 47 13.67 -7.64 15.73
C GLU A 47 14.05 -8.78 14.77
N LYS A 48 13.51 -9.96 15.05
CA LYS A 48 13.76 -11.15 14.24
C LYS A 48 12.54 -11.43 13.38
N TYR A 49 12.74 -11.70 12.10
CA TYR A 49 11.67 -12.05 11.18
C TYR A 49 10.76 -13.19 11.70
N PHE A 50 11.30 -14.23 12.30
CA PHE A 50 10.51 -15.37 12.81
C PHE A 50 9.99 -15.18 14.25
N ALA A 51 9.84 -13.94 14.73
CA ALA A 51 9.29 -13.65 16.04
C ALA A 51 7.77 -13.44 15.98
N TYR A 52 6.99 -14.51 15.92
CA TYR A 52 5.52 -14.48 15.79
C TYR A 52 4.77 -14.57 17.13
N LYS A 53 5.44 -14.35 18.25
CA LYS A 53 4.77 -14.42 19.57
C LYS A 53 3.75 -13.30 19.70
N ALA A 54 2.53 -13.67 20.06
CA ALA A 54 1.44 -12.71 20.25
C ALA A 54 1.85 -11.59 21.24
N HIS A 55 1.52 -10.35 20.92
CA HIS A 55 1.84 -9.12 21.65
C HIS A 55 3.34 -8.73 21.71
N GLU A 56 4.23 -9.51 21.08
CA GLU A 56 5.68 -9.23 21.03
C GLU A 56 6.20 -9.18 19.57
N THR A 57 5.37 -9.52 18.61
CA THR A 57 5.74 -9.52 17.18
C THR A 57 5.73 -8.11 16.60
N SER A 58 6.66 -7.83 15.69
CA SER A 58 6.64 -6.66 14.82
C SER A 58 5.81 -6.87 13.54
N HIS A 59 5.36 -8.11 13.30
CA HIS A 59 4.50 -8.39 12.16
C HIS A 59 3.13 -7.75 12.31
N VAL A 60 2.58 -7.27 11.20
CA VAL A 60 1.20 -6.82 11.08
C VAL A 60 0.51 -7.69 10.04
N PHE A 61 -0.63 -8.26 10.37
CA PHE A 61 -1.43 -9.07 9.45
C PHE A 61 -2.65 -8.29 9.01
N GLU A 62 -2.74 -8.03 7.70
CA GLU A 62 -3.82 -7.30 7.06
C GLU A 62 -4.63 -8.24 6.17
N ALA A 63 -5.95 -8.12 6.24
CA ALA A 63 -6.87 -8.67 5.24
C ALA A 63 -7.30 -7.55 4.30
N ASN A 64 -7.41 -7.86 3.00
CA ASN A 64 -7.92 -6.93 2.02
C ASN A 64 -8.98 -7.57 1.14
N VAL A 65 -9.89 -6.73 0.65
CA VAL A 65 -10.91 -7.10 -0.33
C VAL A 65 -11.19 -5.89 -1.22
N GLY A 66 -11.41 -6.14 -2.50
CA GLY A 66 -11.74 -5.07 -3.42
C GLY A 66 -12.43 -5.56 -4.69
N TYR A 67 -12.86 -4.59 -5.47
CA TYR A 67 -13.49 -4.82 -6.76
C TYR A 67 -13.10 -3.74 -7.76
N ASP A 68 -12.66 -4.17 -8.94
CA ASP A 68 -12.37 -3.33 -10.10
C ASP A 68 -13.57 -3.36 -11.06
N PHE A 69 -14.23 -2.21 -11.19
CA PHE A 69 -15.36 -1.96 -12.12
C PHE A 69 -14.87 -1.50 -13.50
N GLY A 70 -13.57 -1.42 -13.73
CA GLY A 70 -12.93 -0.90 -14.93
C GLY A 70 -12.69 0.62 -14.90
N ALA A 71 -13.70 1.43 -14.68
CA ALA A 71 -13.56 2.89 -14.56
C ALA A 71 -13.23 3.35 -13.13
N LEU A 72 -13.45 2.50 -12.15
CA LEU A 72 -13.21 2.75 -10.73
C LEU A 72 -12.89 1.41 -10.07
N ALA A 73 -11.87 1.38 -9.21
CA ALA A 73 -11.66 0.27 -8.30
C ALA A 73 -11.84 0.76 -6.85
N LEU A 74 -12.40 -0.11 -6.02
CA LEU A 74 -12.60 0.14 -4.58
C LEU A 74 -11.92 -0.96 -3.79
N ASN A 75 -11.16 -0.57 -2.78
CA ASN A 75 -10.38 -1.47 -1.93
C ASN A 75 -10.63 -1.16 -0.46
N TRP A 76 -10.69 -2.20 0.35
CA TRP A 76 -10.74 -2.15 1.81
C TRP A 76 -9.65 -3.02 2.40
N TYR A 77 -8.92 -2.47 3.35
CA TYR A 77 -7.83 -3.10 4.08
C TYR A 77 -8.11 -3.03 5.57
N THR A 78 -7.79 -4.08 6.34
CA THR A 78 -7.96 -4.08 7.80
C THR A 78 -6.88 -4.93 8.45
N ASN A 79 -6.15 -4.35 9.40
CA ASN A 79 -5.22 -5.06 10.24
C ASN A 79 -6.01 -5.90 11.27
N PHE A 80 -5.90 -7.22 11.20
CA PHE A 80 -6.66 -8.11 12.07
C PHE A 80 -5.82 -8.79 13.16
N ALA A 81 -4.48 -8.79 13.03
CA ALA A 81 -3.56 -9.40 13.99
C ALA A 81 -2.18 -8.71 13.97
N GLY A 82 -1.33 -9.09 14.91
CA GLY A 82 0.03 -8.59 15.03
C GLY A 82 0.13 -7.24 15.74
N ASN A 83 1.12 -6.42 15.35
CA ASN A 83 1.44 -5.12 15.94
C ASN A 83 0.63 -4.01 15.26
N ASP A 84 -0.67 -4.05 15.42
CA ASP A 84 -1.59 -3.02 14.92
C ASP A 84 -1.50 -1.74 15.76
N GLY A 85 -2.04 -0.64 15.24
CA GLY A 85 -2.25 0.59 15.95
C GLY A 85 -3.33 0.50 17.04
N VAL A 86 -3.44 1.57 17.81
CA VAL A 86 -4.49 1.71 18.83
C VAL A 86 -5.50 2.78 18.45
N ASN A 87 -6.71 2.64 18.94
CA ASN A 87 -7.76 3.65 18.87
C ASN A 87 -7.56 4.73 19.96
N LYS A 88 -8.49 5.70 20.01
CA LYS A 88 -8.45 6.80 21.00
C LYS A 88 -8.55 6.32 22.47
N ASP A 89 -9.04 5.12 22.72
CA ASP A 89 -9.23 4.55 24.06
C ASP A 89 -8.02 3.65 24.46
N GLY A 90 -7.03 3.50 23.57
CA GLY A 90 -5.84 2.68 23.77
C GLY A 90 -6.02 1.20 23.44
N ASP A 91 -7.19 0.80 22.94
CA ASP A 91 -7.46 -0.57 22.49
C ASP A 91 -6.98 -0.78 21.05
N ARG A 92 -6.81 -2.05 20.66
CA ARG A 92 -6.49 -2.39 19.26
C ARG A 92 -7.47 -1.70 18.31
N ALA A 93 -6.92 -0.95 17.35
CA ALA A 93 -7.73 -0.15 16.42
C ALA A 93 -8.41 -0.98 15.33
N TYR A 94 -7.91 -2.18 15.02
CA TYR A 94 -8.24 -2.87 13.77
C TYR A 94 -8.08 -1.90 12.60
N SER A 95 -6.90 -1.29 12.54
CA SER A 95 -6.59 -0.17 11.64
C SER A 95 -7.04 -0.49 10.23
N SER A 96 -7.93 0.33 9.72
CA SER A 96 -8.53 0.10 8.41
C SER A 96 -8.24 1.26 7.47
N TYR A 97 -8.13 0.94 6.18
CA TYR A 97 -7.91 1.88 5.11
C TYR A 97 -8.81 1.56 3.95
N VAL A 98 -9.40 2.56 3.35
CA VAL A 98 -10.23 2.43 2.16
C VAL A 98 -9.64 3.27 1.06
N GLU A 99 -9.63 2.75 -0.17
CA GLU A 99 -9.10 3.43 -1.32
C GLU A 99 -10.01 3.30 -2.53
N ALA A 100 -10.13 4.39 -3.26
CA ALA A 100 -10.73 4.43 -4.58
C ALA A 100 -9.67 4.88 -5.59
N THR A 101 -9.56 4.14 -6.71
CA THR A 101 -8.67 4.47 -7.82
C THR A 101 -9.44 4.55 -9.13
N ALA A 102 -9.09 5.50 -9.98
CA ALA A 102 -9.72 5.70 -11.28
C ALA A 102 -8.64 5.84 -12.37
N PRO A 103 -8.53 4.87 -13.29
CA PRO A 103 -7.62 4.96 -14.42
C PRO A 103 -8.19 5.86 -15.53
N PHE A 104 -7.32 6.61 -16.22
CA PHE A 104 -7.67 7.38 -17.41
C PHE A 104 -6.45 7.55 -18.32
N LYS A 105 -6.69 8.02 -19.55
CA LYS A 105 -5.61 8.28 -20.52
C LYS A 105 -5.56 9.75 -20.87
N LEU A 106 -4.37 10.34 -20.84
CA LEU A 106 -4.16 11.74 -21.21
C LEU A 106 -2.73 11.95 -21.73
N GLY A 107 -2.60 12.64 -22.87
CA GLY A 107 -1.30 13.05 -23.41
C GLY A 107 -0.37 11.88 -23.77
N GLY A 108 -0.92 10.72 -24.12
CA GLY A 108 -0.13 9.52 -24.45
C GLY A 108 0.49 8.82 -23.25
N CYS A 109 -0.01 9.09 -22.06
CA CYS A 109 0.32 8.41 -20.82
C CYS A 109 -0.93 7.71 -20.25
N ASP A 110 -0.71 6.65 -19.48
CA ASP A 110 -1.71 6.03 -18.64
C ASP A 110 -1.67 6.71 -17.27
N TRP A 111 -2.82 7.20 -16.82
CA TRP A 111 -2.98 7.91 -15.57
C TRP A 111 -3.85 7.14 -14.60
N GLU A 112 -3.59 7.33 -13.33
CA GLU A 112 -4.41 6.83 -12.23
C GLU A 112 -4.57 7.95 -11.20
N ALA A 113 -5.82 8.29 -10.88
CA ALA A 113 -6.14 9.13 -9.74
C ALA A 113 -6.52 8.23 -8.56
N SER A 114 -6.10 8.60 -7.35
CA SER A 114 -6.38 7.83 -6.14
C SER A 114 -6.81 8.73 -5.00
N VAL A 115 -7.71 8.23 -4.17
CA VAL A 115 -8.07 8.82 -2.88
C VAL A 115 -8.21 7.72 -1.86
N GLY A 116 -7.63 7.94 -0.68
CA GLY A 116 -7.64 6.98 0.41
C GLY A 116 -7.95 7.65 1.74
N ALA A 117 -8.62 6.90 2.61
CA ALA A 117 -9.05 7.38 3.90
C ALA A 117 -8.99 6.27 4.96
N VAL A 118 -8.76 6.66 6.20
CA VAL A 118 -9.01 5.82 7.36
C VAL A 118 -10.45 6.08 7.84
N PRO A 119 -11.29 5.03 7.99
CA PRO A 119 -12.68 5.20 8.40
C PRO A 119 -12.85 5.40 9.90
N PHE A 120 -11.87 4.97 10.72
CA PHE A 120 -11.94 4.93 12.17
C PHE A 120 -10.66 5.47 12.79
N ALA A 121 -10.70 5.79 14.11
CA ALA A 121 -9.53 6.21 14.86
C ALA A 121 -8.45 5.11 14.87
N THR A 122 -7.23 5.50 14.55
CA THR A 122 -6.05 4.63 14.52
C THR A 122 -4.77 5.43 14.65
N SER A 123 -3.78 4.87 15.36
CA SER A 123 -2.42 5.39 15.37
C SER A 123 -1.54 4.80 14.24
N PHE A 124 -2.02 3.81 13.48
CA PHE A 124 -1.23 3.13 12.44
C PHE A 124 -1.05 3.99 11.17
N TYR A 125 -2.12 4.67 10.75
CA TYR A 125 -2.11 5.49 9.52
C TYR A 125 -1.99 7.00 9.81
N GLY A 126 -1.15 7.41 10.77
CA GLY A 126 -0.87 8.82 11.06
C GLY A 126 -1.76 9.45 12.12
N GLU A 127 -2.05 8.72 13.20
CA GLU A 127 -2.75 9.23 14.39
C GLU A 127 -4.13 9.87 14.09
N ALA A 128 -4.91 9.22 13.25
CA ALA A 128 -6.27 9.66 12.96
C ALA A 128 -7.20 9.42 14.16
N ASN A 129 -7.87 10.45 14.63
CA ASN A 129 -8.83 10.39 15.74
C ASN A 129 -10.26 9.98 15.31
N GLY A 130 -10.44 9.58 14.07
CA GLY A 130 -11.70 9.21 13.42
C GLY A 130 -11.51 9.13 11.92
N PHE A 131 -12.58 9.41 11.16
CA PHE A 131 -12.47 9.48 9.71
C PHE A 131 -11.49 10.56 9.29
N ALA A 132 -10.52 10.21 8.44
CA ALA A 132 -9.57 11.15 7.85
C ALA A 132 -9.16 10.73 6.45
N VAL A 133 -9.11 11.67 5.52
CA VAL A 133 -8.49 11.46 4.21
C VAL A 133 -6.97 11.53 4.40
N THR A 134 -6.32 10.41 4.15
CA THR A 134 -4.87 10.26 4.37
C THR A 134 -4.06 10.14 3.08
N HIS A 135 -4.76 10.00 1.95
CA HIS A 135 -4.12 9.94 0.64
C HIS A 135 -4.97 10.61 -0.43
N VAL A 136 -4.33 11.45 -1.23
CA VAL A 136 -4.84 11.93 -2.53
C VAL A 136 -3.66 11.88 -3.48
N GLY A 137 -3.79 11.19 -4.61
CA GLY A 137 -2.68 11.01 -5.53
C GLY A 137 -3.07 11.03 -7.00
N VAL A 138 -2.08 11.33 -7.83
CA VAL A 138 -2.15 11.12 -9.27
C VAL A 138 -0.82 10.57 -9.76
N LYS A 139 -0.88 9.50 -10.55
CA LYS A 139 0.27 8.81 -11.11
C LYS A 139 0.14 8.78 -12.63
N ALA A 140 1.20 9.14 -13.33
CA ALA A 140 1.33 9.00 -14.77
C ALA A 140 2.35 7.92 -15.09
N THR A 141 2.00 6.99 -15.98
CA THR A 141 2.90 5.95 -16.47
C THR A 141 3.04 6.03 -17.98
N LYS A 142 4.23 5.79 -18.47
CA LYS A 142 4.53 5.75 -19.90
C LYS A 142 5.58 4.69 -20.21
N ASP A 143 5.30 3.87 -21.21
CA ASP A 143 6.30 2.93 -21.73
C ASP A 143 7.36 3.67 -22.53
N LEU A 144 8.60 3.59 -22.10
CA LEU A 144 9.75 4.02 -22.87
C LEU A 144 10.27 2.85 -23.67
N LYS A 145 10.13 2.94 -25.00
CA LYS A 145 10.70 1.96 -25.93
C LYS A 145 12.23 2.09 -25.94
N ILE A 146 12.93 1.06 -25.51
CA ILE A 146 14.39 0.98 -25.51
C ILE A 146 14.90 0.30 -26.77
N THR A 147 14.24 -0.81 -27.15
CA THR A 147 14.48 -1.51 -28.42
C THR A 147 13.15 -1.88 -29.07
N ASP A 148 13.16 -2.52 -30.24
CA ASP A 148 11.92 -2.98 -30.89
C ASP A 148 11.17 -4.05 -30.10
N SER A 149 11.87 -4.80 -29.23
CA SER A 149 11.31 -5.87 -28.42
C SER A 149 11.32 -5.61 -26.90
N PHE A 150 11.81 -4.44 -26.46
CA PHE A 150 11.93 -4.13 -25.05
C PHE A 150 11.52 -2.70 -24.74
N SER A 151 10.58 -2.55 -23.81
CA SER A 151 10.13 -1.27 -23.27
C SER A 151 10.22 -1.30 -21.74
N VAL A 152 10.45 -0.14 -21.15
CA VAL A 152 10.52 0.05 -19.71
C VAL A 152 9.41 1.03 -19.31
N PRO A 153 8.40 0.60 -18.54
CA PRO A 153 7.44 1.50 -17.93
C PRO A 153 8.13 2.44 -16.95
N VAL A 154 8.02 3.73 -17.18
CA VAL A 154 8.45 4.77 -16.24
C VAL A 154 7.23 5.47 -15.67
N PHE A 155 7.30 5.91 -14.43
CA PHE A 155 6.19 6.63 -13.80
C PHE A 155 6.67 7.82 -12.98
N ALA A 156 5.75 8.78 -12.83
CA ALA A 156 5.83 9.87 -11.87
C ALA A 156 4.50 9.95 -11.12
N GLN A 157 4.57 10.11 -9.81
CA GLN A 157 3.41 10.23 -8.93
C GLN A 157 3.57 11.44 -8.03
N VAL A 158 2.52 12.22 -7.92
CA VAL A 158 2.36 13.23 -6.86
C VAL A 158 1.30 12.71 -5.92
N ALA A 159 1.61 12.67 -4.65
CA ALA A 159 0.69 12.25 -3.61
C ALA A 159 0.72 13.24 -2.44
N ALA A 160 -0.41 13.43 -1.79
CA ALA A 160 -0.53 14.23 -0.59
C ALA A 160 -1.27 13.45 0.50
N ASN A 161 -0.87 13.67 1.73
CA ASN A 161 -1.62 13.25 2.90
C ASN A 161 -2.24 14.50 3.56
N PRO A 162 -3.54 14.76 3.34
CA PRO A 162 -4.20 15.95 3.89
C PRO A 162 -4.24 15.97 5.43
N SER A 163 -4.29 14.79 6.05
CA SER A 163 -4.33 14.66 7.52
C SER A 163 -3.02 15.08 8.20
N THR A 164 -1.89 14.91 7.52
CA THR A 164 -0.55 15.28 8.05
C THR A 164 0.06 16.50 7.34
N GLU A 165 -0.66 17.07 6.36
CA GLU A 165 -0.21 18.21 5.54
C GLU A 165 1.12 17.95 4.79
N LYS A 166 1.35 16.69 4.39
CA LYS A 166 2.56 16.29 3.67
C LYS A 166 2.27 16.00 2.21
N ALA A 167 3.23 16.32 1.34
CA ALA A 167 3.19 15.98 -0.08
C ALA A 167 4.48 15.27 -0.50
N TYR A 168 4.36 14.39 -1.49
CA TYR A 168 5.44 13.53 -1.96
C TYR A 168 5.48 13.54 -3.49
N LEU A 169 6.68 13.53 -4.03
CA LEU A 169 6.95 13.23 -5.44
C LEU A 169 7.71 11.89 -5.50
N VAL A 170 7.15 10.94 -6.23
CA VAL A 170 7.78 9.64 -6.47
C VAL A 170 7.99 9.47 -7.96
N VAL A 171 9.19 9.07 -8.35
CA VAL A 171 9.52 8.70 -9.73
C VAL A 171 10.16 7.33 -9.73
N GLY A 172 9.92 6.56 -10.78
CA GLY A 172 10.47 5.22 -10.85
C GLY A 172 10.27 4.56 -12.21
N PHE A 173 10.73 3.34 -12.30
CA PHE A 173 10.55 2.47 -13.46
C PHE A 173 10.32 1.03 -13.00
N THR A 174 9.71 0.23 -13.88
CA THR A 174 9.46 -1.19 -13.63
C THR A 174 10.27 -2.03 -14.61
N LEU A 175 11.06 -2.97 -14.08
CA LEU A 175 11.73 -3.99 -14.89
C LEU A 175 10.91 -5.29 -14.80
N GLN A 176 10.44 -5.74 -15.95
CA GLN A 176 9.75 -7.03 -16.07
C GLN A 176 10.57 -7.89 -17.03
N PRO A 177 11.09 -9.03 -16.56
CA PRO A 177 11.83 -9.97 -17.38
C PRO A 177 10.95 -10.72 -18.39
#